data_99d811a3ac5d81e11d8912739f2bd43c
#
_entry.id   99d811a3ac5d81e11d8912739f2bd43c
#
_cell.length_a   1.000
_cell.length_b   1.000
_cell.length_c   1.000
_cell.angle_alpha   90.00
_cell.angle_beta   90.00
_cell.angle_gamma   90.00
#
_symmetry.space_group_name_H-M   'P 1'
#
loop_
_entity.id
_entity.type
_entity.pdbx_description
1 polymer ?
#
loop_
_entity_poly.entity_id
_entity_poly.type
_entity_poly.pdbx_seq_one_letter_code
_entity_poly.pdbx_strand_id
1 'polypeptide(L)'
;PSQQGYDRAITVFSPDGRLYQVEYAIETVKRGSVAIGIKSKDGIIIMAEEKQRKLQISENPQKLFQIDHHVGAAAAGYIPDARSQVDDAVFFSQSNKLVYDESVSIETVAKHLADQCQQFTQYAGARPMGVAMIIGGVDKNGNLLFLTDPSGTYISYDAVAIGANSDKATEFLDKEYKDDISLEDAGVLGAAAIYLASDVKDGTDHIKMCQIKSDTKQFELISDEQIAKFAHAAKEK
;
A
#
# COMPACT_ATOMS: atom_id res chain seq x y z
N PRO A 1 -20.47 12.16 27.46
CA PRO A 1 -19.06 12.37 27.88
C PRO A 1 -18.34 13.04 26.72
N SER A 2 -17.73 14.18 27.02
CA SER A 2 -17.11 14.98 25.97
C SER A 2 -15.88 14.25 25.40
N GLN A 3 -15.84 14.07 24.10
CA GLN A 3 -14.71 13.57 23.31
C GLN A 3 -13.40 14.24 23.70
N GLN A 4 -13.47 15.50 24.13
CA GLN A 4 -12.36 16.39 24.51
C GLN A 4 -11.45 15.89 25.64
N GLY A 5 -11.85 14.91 26.44
CA GLY A 5 -11.02 14.37 27.52
C GLY A 5 -10.15 13.19 27.11
N TYR A 6 -10.51 12.49 26.01
CA TYR A 6 -9.87 11.25 25.58
C TYR A 6 -9.13 11.37 24.25
N ASP A 7 -9.36 12.43 23.49
CA ASP A 7 -8.78 12.60 22.14
C ASP A 7 -7.30 13.01 22.15
N ARG A 8 -6.79 13.54 23.27
CA ARG A 8 -5.39 13.95 23.42
C ARG A 8 -4.46 12.88 23.97
N ALA A 9 -5.02 11.81 24.53
CA ALA A 9 -4.25 10.71 25.10
C ALA A 9 -4.18 9.56 24.09
N ILE A 10 -2.96 9.13 23.73
CA ILE A 10 -2.75 8.05 22.75
C ILE A 10 -2.88 6.66 23.36
N THR A 11 -2.67 6.51 24.66
CA THR A 11 -2.55 5.24 25.34
C THR A 11 -3.80 4.84 26.15
N VAL A 12 -4.86 5.62 26.06
CA VAL A 12 -6.07 5.44 26.88
C VAL A 12 -7.29 5.19 26.00
N PHE A 13 -7.98 4.09 26.25
CA PHE A 13 -9.29 3.86 25.66
C PHE A 13 -10.32 4.82 26.24
N SER A 14 -11.20 5.35 25.38
CA SER A 14 -12.42 6.00 25.83
C SER A 14 -13.37 4.97 26.48
N PRO A 15 -14.38 5.42 27.25
CA PRO A 15 -15.41 4.53 27.79
C PRO A 15 -16.13 3.67 26.72
N ASP A 16 -16.16 4.16 25.48
CA ASP A 16 -16.75 3.48 24.32
C ASP A 16 -15.75 2.50 23.65
N GLY A 17 -14.55 2.30 24.23
CA GLY A 17 -13.54 1.40 23.69
C GLY A 17 -12.78 1.92 22.46
N ARG A 18 -12.69 3.24 22.27
CA ARG A 18 -12.03 3.88 21.11
C ARG A 18 -10.65 4.42 21.48
N LEU A 19 -9.73 4.36 20.53
CA LEU A 19 -8.44 5.05 20.55
C LEU A 19 -8.49 6.20 19.54
N TYR A 20 -8.87 7.39 20.00
CA TYR A 20 -9.14 8.53 19.11
C TYR A 20 -7.93 8.93 18.26
N GLN A 21 -6.70 8.87 18.79
CA GLN A 21 -5.51 9.22 18.01
C GLN A 21 -5.24 8.21 16.88
N VAL A 22 -5.59 6.95 17.07
CA VAL A 22 -5.53 5.94 16.00
C VAL A 22 -6.58 6.24 14.92
N GLU A 23 -7.79 6.60 15.30
CA GLU A 23 -8.84 7.00 14.35
C GLU A 23 -8.45 8.25 13.55
N TYR A 24 -7.82 9.24 14.18
CA TYR A 24 -7.29 10.42 13.48
C TYR A 24 -6.14 10.07 12.55
N ALA A 25 -5.31 9.10 12.91
CA ALA A 25 -4.28 8.58 12.00
C ALA A 25 -4.90 7.87 10.77
N ILE A 26 -5.98 7.11 10.94
CA ILE A 26 -6.74 6.50 9.84
C ILE A 26 -7.36 7.59 8.94
N GLU A 27 -7.89 8.67 9.50
CA GLU A 27 -8.37 9.81 8.70
C GLU A 27 -7.24 10.48 7.90
N THR A 28 -6.00 10.45 8.39
CA THR A 28 -4.83 10.93 7.64
C THR A 28 -4.56 10.05 6.42
N VAL A 29 -4.75 8.74 6.51
CA VAL A 29 -4.65 7.82 5.37
C VAL A 29 -5.63 8.20 4.27
N LYS A 30 -6.89 8.48 4.61
CA LYS A 30 -7.95 8.87 3.66
C LYS A 30 -7.68 10.19 2.93
N ARG A 31 -6.75 11.02 3.42
CA ARG A 31 -6.31 12.27 2.76
C ARG A 31 -5.16 12.06 1.79
N GLY A 32 -4.48 10.93 1.86
CA GLY A 32 -3.44 10.56 0.90
C GLY A 32 -4.05 10.17 -0.44
N SER A 33 -3.35 10.41 -1.56
CA SER A 33 -3.78 9.92 -2.87
C SER A 33 -3.87 8.38 -2.88
N VAL A 34 -4.71 7.84 -3.76
CA VAL A 34 -5.03 6.42 -3.82
C VAL A 34 -3.81 5.57 -4.14
N ALA A 35 -3.74 4.39 -3.54
CA ALA A 35 -2.85 3.31 -3.92
C ALA A 35 -3.64 2.00 -3.96
N ILE A 36 -3.27 1.12 -4.88
CA ILE A 36 -3.98 -0.13 -5.17
C ILE A 36 -2.97 -1.27 -5.29
N GLY A 37 -3.31 -2.43 -4.75
CA GLY A 37 -2.61 -3.68 -4.97
C GLY A 37 -3.57 -4.72 -5.51
N ILE A 38 -3.10 -5.53 -6.47
CA ILE A 38 -3.88 -6.60 -7.07
C ILE A 38 -3.00 -7.83 -7.20
N LYS A 39 -3.52 -8.95 -6.72
CA LYS A 39 -2.96 -10.27 -6.92
C LYS A 39 -3.49 -10.84 -8.23
N SER A 40 -2.61 -11.34 -9.05
CA SER A 40 -2.93 -12.07 -10.27
C SER A 40 -2.40 -13.51 -10.21
N LYS A 41 -2.80 -14.34 -11.15
CA LYS A 41 -2.23 -15.69 -11.28
C LYS A 41 -0.73 -15.67 -11.58
N ASP A 42 -0.25 -14.62 -12.25
CA ASP A 42 1.12 -14.51 -12.77
C ASP A 42 2.03 -13.64 -11.87
N GLY A 43 1.51 -13.08 -10.76
CA GLY A 43 2.28 -12.23 -9.85
C GLY A 43 1.45 -11.21 -9.10
N ILE A 44 2.12 -10.18 -8.62
CA ILE A 44 1.52 -9.04 -7.91
C ILE A 44 1.78 -7.78 -8.72
N ILE A 45 0.77 -6.92 -8.82
CA ILE A 45 0.91 -5.55 -9.31
C ILE A 45 0.50 -4.58 -8.21
N ILE A 46 1.29 -3.54 -8.01
CA ILE A 46 1.03 -2.48 -7.04
C ILE A 46 1.15 -1.14 -7.77
N MET A 47 0.24 -0.23 -7.49
CA MET A 47 0.21 1.06 -8.14
C MET A 47 -0.21 2.16 -7.18
N ALA A 48 0.19 3.37 -7.48
CA ALA A 48 -0.14 4.55 -6.70
C ALA A 48 -0.35 5.77 -7.58
N GLU A 49 -1.31 6.61 -7.18
CA GLU A 49 -1.44 7.95 -7.72
C GLU A 49 -0.39 8.87 -7.05
N GLU A 50 0.43 9.52 -7.86
CA GLU A 50 1.43 10.49 -7.44
C GLU A 50 1.25 11.80 -8.19
N LYS A 51 0.66 12.81 -7.52
CA LYS A 51 0.48 14.15 -8.13
C LYS A 51 1.82 14.86 -8.22
N GLN A 52 2.32 15.01 -9.44
CA GLN A 52 3.59 15.67 -9.70
C GLN A 52 3.42 17.17 -9.90
N ARG A 53 4.38 17.95 -9.42
CA ARG A 53 4.47 19.38 -9.71
C ARG A 53 5.37 19.60 -10.92
N LYS A 54 5.12 20.66 -11.70
CA LYS A 54 5.82 20.97 -12.96
C LYS A 54 7.36 20.98 -12.88
N LEU A 55 7.93 21.33 -11.73
CA LEU A 55 9.38 21.39 -11.51
C LEU A 55 9.91 20.25 -10.64
N GLN A 56 9.08 19.27 -10.33
CA GLN A 56 9.48 18.11 -9.54
C GLN A 56 10.15 17.07 -10.45
N ILE A 57 11.32 16.59 -10.05
CA ILE A 57 11.98 15.46 -10.73
C ILE A 57 11.26 14.18 -10.29
N SER A 58 10.73 13.44 -11.24
CA SER A 58 9.84 12.30 -11.00
C SER A 58 10.41 10.96 -11.46
N GLU A 59 11.72 10.86 -11.59
CA GLU A 59 12.37 9.61 -11.99
C GLU A 59 12.10 8.45 -11.04
N ASN A 60 12.00 8.76 -9.73
CA ASN A 60 11.73 7.75 -8.71
C ASN A 60 10.35 7.94 -8.09
N PRO A 61 9.55 6.86 -7.96
CA PRO A 61 8.28 6.90 -7.24
C PRO A 61 8.46 7.37 -5.79
N GLN A 62 7.49 8.15 -5.30
CA GLN A 62 7.48 8.67 -3.93
C GLN A 62 6.65 7.81 -2.98
N LYS A 63 5.75 7.00 -3.53
CA LYS A 63 4.78 6.17 -2.79
C LYS A 63 4.91 4.68 -3.07
N LEU A 64 5.72 4.29 -4.05
CA LEU A 64 6.07 2.90 -4.34
C LEU A 64 7.48 2.63 -3.85
N PHE A 65 7.65 1.54 -3.15
CA PHE A 65 8.91 1.19 -2.49
C PHE A 65 9.28 -0.26 -2.79
N GLN A 66 10.55 -0.50 -2.98
CA GLN A 66 11.12 -1.84 -2.96
C GLN A 66 11.64 -2.13 -1.55
N ILE A 67 11.11 -3.15 -0.88
CA ILE A 67 11.57 -3.60 0.45
C ILE A 67 12.68 -4.64 0.28
N ASP A 68 12.46 -5.60 -0.60
CA ASP A 68 13.47 -6.61 -1.00
C ASP A 68 13.26 -6.92 -2.49
N HIS A 69 14.15 -7.75 -3.09
CA HIS A 69 14.02 -8.13 -4.50
C HIS A 69 12.66 -8.73 -4.86
N HIS A 70 12.01 -9.42 -3.92
CA HIS A 70 10.72 -10.10 -4.10
C HIS A 70 9.55 -9.42 -3.37
N VAL A 71 9.78 -8.25 -2.75
CA VAL A 71 8.79 -7.53 -1.93
C VAL A 71 8.70 -6.08 -2.37
N GLY A 72 7.50 -5.67 -2.75
CA GLY A 72 7.15 -4.28 -3.03
C GLY A 72 6.12 -3.75 -2.04
N ALA A 73 6.02 -2.44 -1.92
CA ALA A 73 5.01 -1.78 -1.13
C ALA A 73 4.51 -0.48 -1.75
N ALA A 74 3.27 -0.12 -1.42
CA ALA A 74 2.72 1.21 -1.69
C ALA A 74 2.14 1.80 -0.40
N ALA A 75 2.13 3.13 -0.31
CA ALA A 75 1.66 3.84 0.86
C ALA A 75 0.58 4.87 0.54
N ALA A 76 -0.34 5.08 1.47
CA ALA A 76 -1.26 6.21 1.47
C ALA A 76 -1.32 6.85 2.86
N GLY A 77 -1.33 8.19 2.90
CA GLY A 77 -1.33 8.99 4.11
C GLY A 77 -0.09 9.86 4.26
N TYR A 78 0.50 9.87 5.44
CA TYR A 78 1.68 10.67 5.75
C TYR A 78 2.97 9.97 5.30
N ILE A 79 3.44 10.29 4.11
CA ILE A 79 4.55 9.60 3.41
C ILE A 79 5.87 9.56 4.22
N PRO A 80 6.26 10.59 5.02
CA PRO A 80 7.44 10.46 5.89
C PRO A 80 7.40 9.26 6.85
N ASP A 81 6.21 8.91 7.36
CA ASP A 81 6.04 7.70 8.20
C ASP A 81 6.22 6.43 7.35
N ALA A 82 5.72 6.42 6.10
CA ALA A 82 5.92 5.31 5.18
C ALA A 82 7.40 5.04 4.91
N ARG A 83 8.19 6.09 4.66
CA ARG A 83 9.64 5.92 4.46
C ARG A 83 10.35 5.32 5.67
N SER A 84 10.00 5.79 6.86
CA SER A 84 10.55 5.23 8.10
C SER A 84 10.22 3.74 8.25
N GLN A 85 8.98 3.35 7.95
CA GLN A 85 8.56 1.94 7.97
C GLN A 85 9.28 1.12 6.90
N VAL A 86 9.44 1.65 5.69
CA VAL A 86 10.16 0.97 4.61
C VAL A 86 11.64 0.76 4.96
N ASP A 87 12.31 1.78 5.50
CA ASP A 87 13.72 1.67 5.92
C ASP A 87 13.88 0.58 6.97
N ASP A 88 12.96 0.50 7.94
CA ASP A 88 12.95 -0.55 8.96
C ASP A 88 12.66 -1.94 8.35
N ALA A 89 11.69 -2.05 7.43
CA ALA A 89 11.37 -3.30 6.74
C ALA A 89 12.54 -3.80 5.87
N VAL A 90 13.25 -2.90 5.21
CA VAL A 90 14.47 -3.23 4.44
C VAL A 90 15.55 -3.79 5.39
N PHE A 91 15.83 -3.09 6.49
CA PHE A 91 16.79 -3.56 7.48
C PHE A 91 16.39 -4.93 8.06
N PHE A 92 15.11 -5.11 8.41
CA PHE A 92 14.58 -6.36 8.90
C PHE A 92 14.76 -7.50 7.89
N SER A 93 14.41 -7.26 6.62
CA SER A 93 14.51 -8.26 5.54
C SER A 93 15.96 -8.67 5.28
N GLN A 94 16.89 -7.70 5.25
CA GLN A 94 18.32 -7.98 5.05
C GLN A 94 18.92 -8.71 6.26
N SER A 95 18.53 -8.33 7.47
CA SER A 95 18.97 -9.01 8.70
C SER A 95 18.48 -10.46 8.74
N ASN A 96 17.22 -10.71 8.35
CA ASN A 96 16.67 -12.05 8.25
C ASN A 96 17.48 -12.92 7.27
N LYS A 97 17.78 -12.38 6.09
CA LYS A 97 18.59 -13.07 5.08
C LYS A 97 20.00 -13.38 5.58
N LEU A 98 20.62 -12.44 6.28
CA LEU A 98 21.95 -12.61 6.84
C LEU A 98 22.01 -13.71 7.91
N VAL A 99 20.97 -13.81 8.75
CA VAL A 99 20.93 -14.76 9.87
C VAL A 99 20.50 -16.15 9.42
N TYR A 100 19.52 -16.25 8.51
CA TYR A 100 18.88 -17.52 8.14
C TYR A 100 19.22 -18.01 6.74
N ASP A 101 19.96 -17.21 5.94
CA ASP A 101 20.25 -17.46 4.53
C ASP A 101 19.01 -17.72 3.65
N GLU A 102 17.86 -17.19 4.09
CA GLU A 102 16.58 -17.29 3.41
C GLU A 102 15.94 -15.89 3.25
N SER A 103 15.24 -15.70 2.12
CA SER A 103 14.42 -14.52 1.92
C SER A 103 13.25 -14.52 2.90
N VAL A 104 12.95 -13.36 3.48
CA VAL A 104 11.84 -13.19 4.40
C VAL A 104 10.50 -13.44 3.69
N SER A 105 9.51 -14.03 4.37
CA SER A 105 8.18 -14.19 3.80
C SER A 105 7.42 -12.86 3.76
N ILE A 106 6.52 -12.70 2.79
CA ILE A 106 5.72 -11.47 2.63
C ILE A 106 4.88 -11.21 3.89
N GLU A 107 4.26 -12.26 4.43
CA GLU A 107 3.48 -12.17 5.67
C GLU A 107 4.33 -11.71 6.87
N THR A 108 5.56 -12.21 6.97
CA THR A 108 6.47 -11.81 8.05
C THR A 108 6.84 -10.33 7.97
N VAL A 109 7.03 -9.78 6.77
CA VAL A 109 7.25 -8.34 6.56
C VAL A 109 6.00 -7.54 6.97
N ALA A 110 4.82 -7.96 6.51
CA ALA A 110 3.56 -7.28 6.85
C ALA A 110 3.30 -7.30 8.36
N LYS A 111 3.51 -8.44 9.01
CA LYS A 111 3.40 -8.58 10.46
C LYS A 111 4.38 -7.68 11.20
N HIS A 112 5.64 -7.63 10.77
CA HIS A 112 6.66 -6.78 11.38
C HIS A 112 6.26 -5.30 11.38
N LEU A 113 5.76 -4.79 10.24
CA LEU A 113 5.27 -3.41 10.11
C LEU A 113 4.01 -3.17 10.95
N ALA A 114 3.09 -4.12 11.00
CA ALA A 114 1.89 -4.04 11.82
C ALA A 114 2.22 -4.02 13.33
N ASP A 115 3.14 -4.87 13.78
CA ASP A 115 3.62 -4.89 15.16
C ASP A 115 4.25 -3.54 15.56
N GLN A 116 4.99 -2.90 14.65
CA GLN A 116 5.53 -1.56 14.84
C GLN A 116 4.41 -0.52 15.00
N CYS A 117 3.41 -0.52 14.11
CA CYS A 117 2.24 0.37 14.24
C CYS A 117 1.53 0.16 15.58
N GLN A 118 1.29 -1.08 15.99
CA GLN A 118 0.65 -1.42 17.24
C GLN A 118 1.44 -0.90 18.44
N GLN A 119 2.76 -1.00 18.44
CA GLN A 119 3.60 -0.45 19.51
C GLN A 119 3.42 1.07 19.66
N PHE A 120 3.34 1.80 18.55
CA PHE A 120 3.10 3.25 18.56
C PHE A 120 1.71 3.67 19.08
N THR A 121 0.79 2.74 19.26
CA THR A 121 -0.49 3.01 19.93
C THR A 121 -0.40 2.95 21.46
N GLN A 122 0.70 2.43 22.02
CA GLN A 122 0.87 2.20 23.46
C GLN A 122 1.99 3.03 24.10
N TYR A 123 2.98 3.50 23.33
CA TYR A 123 4.10 4.22 23.90
C TYR A 123 3.78 5.69 24.17
N ALA A 124 3.94 6.10 25.43
CA ALA A 124 3.82 7.51 25.81
C ALA A 124 4.85 8.36 25.07
N GLY A 125 4.41 9.50 24.53
CA GLY A 125 5.27 10.42 23.79
C GLY A 125 5.44 10.12 22.31
N ALA A 126 4.95 8.98 21.81
CA ALA A 126 4.85 8.69 20.38
C ALA A 126 3.41 8.93 19.89
N ARG A 127 3.23 9.35 18.66
CA ARG A 127 1.92 9.34 17.99
C ARG A 127 1.77 8.09 17.14
N PRO A 128 0.53 7.64 16.84
CA PRO A 128 0.32 6.60 15.85
C PRO A 128 0.90 6.98 14.48
N MET A 129 1.31 5.98 13.71
CA MET A 129 1.73 6.18 12.32
C MET A 129 0.55 6.63 11.47
N GLY A 130 0.71 7.71 10.71
CA GLY A 130 -0.36 8.29 9.89
C GLY A 130 -0.42 7.69 8.47
N VAL A 131 -0.13 6.41 8.31
CA VAL A 131 0.03 5.76 7.02
C VAL A 131 -0.55 4.34 7.03
N ALA A 132 -1.18 3.94 5.93
CA ALA A 132 -1.47 2.56 5.61
C ALA A 132 -0.54 2.10 4.48
N MET A 133 -0.16 0.83 4.51
CA MET A 133 0.75 0.24 3.54
C MET A 133 0.14 -1.00 2.90
N ILE A 134 0.23 -1.07 1.58
CA ILE A 134 0.02 -2.30 0.82
C ILE A 134 1.39 -2.95 0.67
N ILE A 135 1.54 -4.19 1.11
CA ILE A 135 2.76 -4.98 0.97
C ILE A 135 2.43 -6.18 0.09
N GLY A 136 3.14 -6.33 -1.01
CA GLY A 136 2.92 -7.43 -1.93
C GLY A 136 4.21 -8.02 -2.45
N GLY A 137 4.14 -9.29 -2.83
CA GLY A 137 5.29 -9.98 -3.38
C GLY A 137 5.05 -11.46 -3.63
N VAL A 138 6.12 -12.15 -3.95
CA VAL A 138 6.10 -13.57 -4.30
C VAL A 138 7.15 -14.32 -3.48
N ASP A 139 6.70 -15.23 -2.65
CA ASP A 139 7.57 -16.09 -1.85
C ASP A 139 7.33 -17.59 -2.11
N LYS A 140 7.71 -18.45 -1.17
CA LYS A 140 7.47 -19.90 -1.24
C LYS A 140 5.98 -20.29 -1.11
N ASN A 141 5.17 -19.40 -0.54
CA ASN A 141 3.73 -19.60 -0.35
C ASN A 141 2.91 -19.07 -1.54
N GLY A 142 3.56 -18.47 -2.55
CA GLY A 142 2.95 -17.93 -3.76
C GLY A 142 2.88 -16.41 -3.80
N ASN A 143 1.89 -15.92 -4.54
CA ASN A 143 1.60 -14.50 -4.70
C ASN A 143 0.78 -14.00 -3.51
N LEU A 144 1.31 -13.07 -2.73
CA LEU A 144 0.69 -12.58 -1.50
C LEU A 144 0.59 -11.07 -1.49
N LEU A 145 -0.53 -10.59 -0.97
CA LEU A 145 -0.83 -9.17 -0.82
C LEU A 145 -1.43 -8.91 0.56
N PHE A 146 -0.85 -7.98 1.30
CA PHE A 146 -1.30 -7.60 2.63
C PHE A 146 -1.54 -6.10 2.72
N LEU A 147 -2.48 -5.71 3.55
CA LEU A 147 -2.72 -4.35 4.01
C LEU A 147 -2.33 -4.23 5.48
N THR A 148 -1.57 -3.19 5.83
CA THR A 148 -1.34 -2.76 7.21
C THR A 148 -1.92 -1.36 7.43
N ASP A 149 -2.37 -1.06 8.63
CA ASP A 149 -2.97 0.22 8.98
C ASP A 149 -2.43 0.80 10.29
N PRO A 150 -2.76 2.06 10.64
CA PRO A 150 -2.28 2.70 11.86
C PRO A 150 -2.65 1.99 13.18
N SER A 151 -3.66 1.11 13.18
CA SER A 151 -4.06 0.34 14.38
C SER A 151 -3.11 -0.82 14.66
N GLY A 152 -2.30 -1.21 13.68
CA GLY A 152 -1.41 -2.36 13.76
C GLY A 152 -2.07 -3.67 13.30
N THR A 153 -3.17 -3.58 12.55
CA THR A 153 -3.72 -4.78 11.87
C THR A 153 -2.93 -5.08 10.61
N TYR A 154 -2.90 -6.36 10.22
CA TYR A 154 -2.49 -6.78 8.88
C TYR A 154 -3.46 -7.84 8.38
N ILE A 155 -3.92 -7.68 7.15
CA ILE A 155 -4.95 -8.53 6.54
C ILE A 155 -4.52 -8.84 5.11
N SER A 156 -4.68 -10.10 4.69
CA SER A 156 -4.42 -10.53 3.32
C SER A 156 -5.62 -10.21 2.41
N TYR A 157 -5.32 -9.82 1.17
CA TYR A 157 -6.30 -9.49 0.14
C TYR A 157 -5.92 -10.09 -1.21
N ASP A 158 -6.90 -10.29 -2.06
CA ASP A 158 -6.66 -10.55 -3.49
C ASP A 158 -6.59 -9.22 -4.27
N ALA A 159 -7.36 -8.23 -3.87
CA ALA A 159 -7.23 -6.86 -4.35
C ALA A 159 -7.59 -5.89 -3.22
N VAL A 160 -6.91 -4.75 -3.15
CA VAL A 160 -7.12 -3.75 -2.09
C VAL A 160 -6.80 -2.35 -2.57
N ALA A 161 -7.57 -1.37 -2.12
CA ALA A 161 -7.33 0.05 -2.34
C ALA A 161 -7.24 0.80 -1.01
N ILE A 162 -6.34 1.79 -0.93
CA ILE A 162 -6.16 2.67 0.22
C ILE A 162 -6.06 4.13 -0.23
N GLY A 163 -6.32 5.06 0.67
CA GLY A 163 -6.22 6.48 0.40
C GLY A 163 -7.55 7.15 0.06
N ALA A 164 -7.48 8.30 -0.60
CA ALA A 164 -8.66 9.10 -0.94
C ALA A 164 -9.60 8.34 -1.90
N ASN A 165 -10.89 8.36 -1.60
CA ASN A 165 -11.94 7.68 -2.39
C ASN A 165 -11.69 6.17 -2.60
N SER A 166 -10.90 5.53 -1.75
CA SER A 166 -10.61 4.09 -1.84
C SER A 166 -11.88 3.23 -1.80
N ASP A 167 -12.96 3.69 -1.17
CA ASP A 167 -14.25 3.00 -1.16
C ASP A 167 -14.78 2.77 -2.57
N LYS A 168 -14.70 3.77 -3.46
CA LYS A 168 -15.13 3.65 -4.86
C LYS A 168 -14.27 2.66 -5.65
N ALA A 169 -12.95 2.71 -5.41
CA ALA A 169 -12.03 1.76 -6.04
C ALA A 169 -12.30 0.33 -5.54
N THR A 170 -12.55 0.15 -4.25
CA THR A 170 -12.87 -1.15 -3.65
C THR A 170 -14.17 -1.73 -4.23
N GLU A 171 -15.25 -0.93 -4.30
CA GLU A 171 -16.51 -1.37 -4.90
C GLU A 171 -16.35 -1.79 -6.37
N PHE A 172 -15.49 -1.12 -7.11
CA PHE A 172 -15.18 -1.48 -8.49
C PHE A 172 -14.36 -2.76 -8.56
N LEU A 173 -13.32 -2.90 -7.73
CA LEU A 173 -12.50 -4.11 -7.66
C LEU A 173 -13.33 -5.32 -7.26
N ASP A 174 -14.23 -5.21 -6.29
CA ASP A 174 -15.14 -6.28 -5.84
C ASP A 174 -16.03 -6.81 -6.96
N LYS A 175 -16.39 -5.96 -7.93
CA LYS A 175 -17.24 -6.35 -9.06
C LYS A 175 -16.46 -6.96 -10.23
N GLU A 176 -15.28 -6.43 -10.51
CA GLU A 176 -14.55 -6.72 -11.74
C GLU A 176 -13.38 -7.68 -11.54
N TYR A 177 -12.93 -7.91 -10.29
CA TYR A 177 -11.83 -8.83 -10.00
C TYR A 177 -12.23 -10.28 -10.29
N LYS A 178 -11.26 -11.04 -10.82
CA LYS A 178 -11.38 -12.48 -11.06
C LYS A 178 -10.12 -13.18 -10.59
N ASP A 179 -10.28 -14.35 -9.98
CA ASP A 179 -9.16 -15.13 -9.39
C ASP A 179 -8.09 -15.54 -10.40
N ASP A 180 -8.47 -15.73 -11.67
CA ASP A 180 -7.58 -16.12 -12.76
C ASP A 180 -7.05 -14.94 -13.60
N ILE A 181 -7.21 -13.72 -13.11
CA ILE A 181 -6.78 -12.49 -13.81
C ILE A 181 -5.30 -12.55 -14.16
N SER A 182 -4.95 -12.19 -15.40
CA SER A 182 -3.56 -12.04 -15.82
C SER A 182 -2.92 -10.79 -15.20
N LEU A 183 -1.59 -10.74 -15.18
CA LEU A 183 -0.89 -9.55 -14.66
C LEU A 183 -1.17 -8.30 -15.52
N GLU A 184 -1.34 -8.48 -16.84
CA GLU A 184 -1.69 -7.40 -17.77
C GLU A 184 -3.11 -6.88 -17.52
N ASP A 185 -4.10 -7.77 -17.40
CA ASP A 185 -5.49 -7.38 -17.08
C ASP A 185 -5.61 -6.76 -15.69
N ALA A 186 -4.81 -7.21 -14.71
CA ALA A 186 -4.71 -6.60 -13.40
C ALA A 186 -4.16 -5.17 -13.47
N GLY A 187 -3.20 -4.90 -14.36
CA GLY A 187 -2.71 -3.55 -14.66
C GLY A 187 -3.81 -2.63 -15.20
N VAL A 188 -4.60 -3.13 -16.15
CA VAL A 188 -5.76 -2.40 -16.70
C VAL A 188 -6.84 -2.16 -15.64
N LEU A 189 -7.17 -3.20 -14.86
CA LEU A 189 -8.17 -3.11 -13.79
C LEU A 189 -7.78 -2.07 -12.74
N GLY A 190 -6.52 -2.10 -12.31
CA GLY A 190 -6.03 -1.15 -11.32
C GLY A 190 -5.96 0.29 -11.85
N ALA A 191 -5.59 0.49 -13.12
CA ALA A 191 -5.64 1.81 -13.75
C ALA A 191 -7.07 2.37 -13.79
N ALA A 192 -8.06 1.54 -14.13
CA ALA A 192 -9.47 1.91 -14.11
C ALA A 192 -9.93 2.29 -12.69
N ALA A 193 -9.54 1.50 -11.69
CA ALA A 193 -9.88 1.78 -10.28
C ALA A 193 -9.24 3.08 -9.78
N ILE A 194 -8.00 3.42 -10.19
CA ILE A 194 -7.37 4.71 -9.89
C ILE A 194 -8.18 5.85 -10.50
N TYR A 195 -8.59 5.76 -11.77
CA TYR A 195 -9.38 6.81 -12.43
C TYR A 195 -10.73 7.05 -11.74
N LEU A 196 -11.35 6.01 -11.18
CA LEU A 196 -12.61 6.16 -10.43
C LEU A 196 -12.41 6.86 -9.10
N ALA A 197 -11.28 6.63 -8.45
CA ALA A 197 -10.94 7.21 -7.15
C ALA A 197 -10.29 8.60 -7.27
N SER A 198 -9.62 8.88 -8.39
CA SER A 198 -8.86 10.11 -8.60
C SER A 198 -9.76 11.28 -9.03
N ASP A 199 -9.38 12.47 -8.59
CA ASP A 199 -9.94 13.72 -9.13
C ASP A 199 -9.33 14.10 -10.50
N VAL A 200 -8.22 13.45 -10.88
CA VAL A 200 -7.51 13.66 -12.14
C VAL A 200 -8.01 12.64 -13.15
N LYS A 201 -8.81 13.07 -14.11
CA LYS A 201 -9.46 12.20 -15.09
C LYS A 201 -8.65 12.00 -16.37
N ASP A 202 -7.62 12.79 -16.59
CA ASP A 202 -6.83 12.76 -17.82
C ASP A 202 -5.33 12.67 -17.55
N GLY A 203 -4.66 11.88 -18.38
CA GLY A 203 -3.22 11.68 -18.32
C GLY A 203 -2.80 10.46 -17.51
N THR A 204 -1.60 9.99 -17.75
CA THR A 204 -0.97 8.82 -17.10
C THR A 204 0.21 9.22 -16.24
N ASP A 205 0.65 10.46 -16.34
CA ASP A 205 1.87 10.96 -15.70
C ASP A 205 1.81 10.95 -14.16
N HIS A 206 0.60 10.82 -13.63
CA HIS A 206 0.34 10.78 -12.19
C HIS A 206 0.19 9.35 -11.65
N ILE A 207 0.36 8.33 -12.48
CA ILE A 207 0.26 6.91 -12.04
C ILE A 207 1.67 6.30 -12.11
N LYS A 208 2.07 5.66 -11.03
CA LYS A 208 3.27 4.83 -10.98
C LYS A 208 2.87 3.40 -10.61
N MET A 209 3.55 2.43 -11.22
CA MET A 209 3.25 1.01 -11.02
C MET A 209 4.54 0.20 -10.85
N CYS A 210 4.46 -0.85 -10.06
CA CYS A 210 5.47 -1.90 -9.99
C CYS A 210 4.81 -3.28 -10.05
N GLN A 211 5.58 -4.27 -10.45
CA GLN A 211 5.15 -5.67 -10.49
C GLN A 211 6.20 -6.59 -9.91
N ILE A 212 5.75 -7.72 -9.39
CA ILE A 212 6.60 -8.85 -9.01
C ILE A 212 5.99 -10.09 -9.65
N LYS A 213 6.65 -10.64 -10.66
CA LYS A 213 6.18 -11.82 -11.39
C LYS A 213 6.46 -13.10 -10.61
N SER A 214 5.59 -14.09 -10.73
CA SER A 214 5.71 -15.38 -10.04
C SER A 214 6.94 -16.18 -10.47
N ASP A 215 7.38 -16.05 -11.72
CA ASP A 215 8.52 -16.78 -12.30
C ASP A 215 9.86 -16.16 -11.89
N THR A 216 10.01 -14.84 -12.01
CA THR A 216 11.26 -14.13 -11.70
C THR A 216 11.42 -13.81 -10.24
N LYS A 217 10.30 -13.58 -9.52
CA LYS A 217 10.26 -13.07 -8.14
C LYS A 217 11.10 -11.80 -7.96
N GLN A 218 11.08 -10.93 -8.98
CA GLN A 218 11.83 -9.69 -8.98
C GLN A 218 10.89 -8.49 -9.02
N PHE A 219 11.17 -7.51 -8.16
CA PHE A 219 10.53 -6.21 -8.19
C PHE A 219 10.96 -5.46 -9.44
N GLU A 220 10.00 -5.03 -10.24
CA GLU A 220 10.22 -4.25 -11.46
C GLU A 220 9.28 -3.04 -11.48
N LEU A 221 9.84 -1.85 -11.69
CA LEU A 221 9.02 -0.68 -12.03
C LEU A 221 8.50 -0.83 -13.46
N ILE A 222 7.21 -0.56 -13.65
CA ILE A 222 6.58 -0.59 -14.96
C ILE A 222 6.88 0.72 -15.67
N SER A 223 7.26 0.65 -16.95
CA SER A 223 7.58 1.84 -17.75
C SER A 223 6.35 2.71 -17.99
N ASP A 224 6.57 4.01 -18.13
CA ASP A 224 5.50 4.98 -18.42
C ASP A 224 4.75 4.64 -19.72
N GLU A 225 5.43 4.04 -20.71
CA GLU A 225 4.81 3.56 -21.95
C GLU A 225 3.81 2.42 -21.69
N GLN A 226 4.17 1.48 -20.82
CA GLN A 226 3.28 0.35 -20.47
C GLN A 226 2.11 0.84 -19.61
N ILE A 227 2.36 1.76 -18.68
CA ILE A 227 1.30 2.41 -17.90
C ILE A 227 0.31 3.13 -18.81
N ALA A 228 0.79 3.84 -19.84
CA ALA A 228 -0.05 4.50 -20.83
C ALA A 228 -0.95 3.49 -21.59
N LYS A 229 -0.44 2.32 -21.95
CA LYS A 229 -1.25 1.24 -22.57
C LYS A 229 -2.36 0.76 -21.63
N PHE A 230 -2.04 0.47 -20.35
CA PHE A 230 -3.03 0.08 -19.36
C PHE A 230 -4.12 1.14 -19.17
N ALA A 231 -3.71 2.39 -19.05
CA ALA A 231 -4.62 3.51 -18.89
C ALA A 231 -5.53 3.73 -20.13
N HIS A 232 -5.02 3.53 -21.35
CA HIS A 232 -5.83 3.60 -22.56
C HIS A 232 -6.88 2.48 -22.58
N ALA A 233 -6.46 1.23 -22.33
CA ALA A 233 -7.36 0.09 -22.26
C ALA A 233 -8.41 0.22 -21.14
N ALA A 234 -8.06 0.88 -20.02
CA ALA A 234 -8.98 1.15 -18.92
C ALA A 234 -10.10 2.15 -19.29
N LYS A 235 -9.86 3.07 -20.24
CA LYS A 235 -10.87 4.04 -20.70
C LYS A 235 -11.88 3.44 -21.69
N GLU A 236 -11.57 2.29 -22.27
CA GLU A 236 -12.44 1.59 -23.22
C GLU A 236 -13.40 0.60 -22.54
N LYS A 237 -13.22 0.38 -21.23
CA LYS A 237 -14.10 -0.44 -20.37
C LYS A 237 -15.06 0.42 -19.55
#